data_869734492d244c68db0924d5aef31312
#
_entry.id   869734492d244c68db0924d5aef31312
#
_cell.length_a   1.000
_cell.length_b   1.000
_cell.length_c   1.000
_cell.angle_alpha   90.00
_cell.angle_beta   90.00
_cell.angle_gamma   90.00
#
_symmetry.space_group_name_H-M   'P 1'
#
loop_
_entity.id
_entity.type
_entity.pdbx_description
1 polymer ?
#
loop_
_entity_poly.entity_id
_entity_poly.type
_entity_poly.pdbx_seq_one_letter_code
_entity_poly.pdbx_strand_id
1 'polypeptide(L)'
;TIIQGSVVGAAPLPFNIGIGIWSEEKKRSVIEMVKGLEKNKPLPATGIVERDLKTSNQLRPGVASDILTVPVYQTDDFTEAEGKPASHYEYVADVVITGDEVDTFIPENSLVNITLKADSSEQMKVEVHFLANDITIGKTIDTGKKHTIEDTNNQINKGFAEADALIETLEESGINVNDLKVELASLRTDNENTTEKKEVLKHLRDLLRKIEKLDEGTEWQRVERELREEFDKLEKAQDELGDDNSSKIVEQ
;
A
#
# COMPACT_ATOMS: atom_id res chain seq x y z
N THR A 1 -0.57 23.19 52.20
CA THR A 1 -1.53 22.81 51.13
C THR A 1 -0.71 22.21 50.00
N ILE A 2 -0.79 20.90 49.82
CA ILE A 2 -0.14 20.21 48.69
C ILE A 2 -1.15 20.27 47.52
N ILE A 3 -0.80 20.99 46.49
CA ILE A 3 -1.55 20.96 45.23
C ILE A 3 -1.11 19.69 44.50
N GLN A 4 -1.97 18.68 44.48
CA GLN A 4 -1.77 17.50 43.65
C GLN A 4 -2.11 17.90 42.21
N GLY A 5 -1.10 18.19 41.41
CA GLY A 5 -1.28 18.37 39.98
C GLY A 5 -1.60 17.01 39.36
N SER A 6 -2.74 16.91 38.67
CA SER A 6 -2.99 15.78 37.81
C SER A 6 -1.97 15.80 36.66
N VAL A 7 -1.13 14.79 36.56
CA VAL A 7 -0.31 14.56 35.40
C VAL A 7 -1.29 14.20 34.27
N VAL A 8 -1.53 15.10 33.35
CA VAL A 8 -2.23 14.79 32.11
C VAL A 8 -1.30 13.81 31.36
N GLY A 9 -1.74 12.56 31.24
CA GLY A 9 -0.99 11.56 30.49
C GLY A 9 -0.80 12.04 29.03
N ALA A 10 0.31 11.66 28.42
CA ALA A 10 0.56 11.95 27.02
C ALA A 10 -0.59 11.39 26.16
N ALA A 11 -1.09 12.19 25.21
CA ALA A 11 -2.12 11.72 24.29
C ALA A 11 -1.58 10.51 23.49
N PRO A 12 -2.35 9.45 23.31
CA PRO A 12 -1.94 8.33 22.48
C PRO A 12 -2.16 8.64 21.01
N LEU A 13 -1.31 8.10 20.14
CA LEU A 13 -1.49 8.16 18.68
C LEU A 13 -2.81 7.46 18.30
N PRO A 14 -3.73 8.10 17.56
CA PRO A 14 -5.07 7.53 17.29
C PRO A 14 -5.06 6.40 16.28
N PHE A 15 -4.08 6.37 15.35
CA PHE A 15 -3.97 5.40 14.27
C PHE A 15 -2.53 4.90 14.13
N ASN A 16 -2.38 3.76 13.45
CA ASN A 16 -1.09 3.33 12.94
C ASN A 16 -0.73 4.16 11.71
N ILE A 17 0.55 4.48 11.57
CA ILE A 17 1.05 5.27 10.44
C ILE A 17 1.89 4.38 9.52
N GLY A 18 1.66 4.51 8.22
CA GLY A 18 2.42 3.86 7.16
C GLY A 18 2.76 4.85 6.05
N ILE A 19 3.67 4.46 5.19
CA ILE A 19 4.01 5.17 3.96
C ILE A 19 3.70 4.30 2.75
N GLY A 20 3.39 4.93 1.62
CA GLY A 20 3.23 4.23 0.35
C GLY A 20 4.58 4.09 -0.35
N ILE A 21 4.92 2.87 -0.74
CA ILE A 21 6.12 2.57 -1.51
C ILE A 21 5.74 1.80 -2.77
N TRP A 22 6.53 1.94 -3.83
CA TRP A 22 6.34 1.15 -5.04
C TRP A 22 6.87 -0.27 -4.85
N SER A 23 6.05 -1.27 -5.12
CA SER A 23 6.45 -2.68 -5.13
C SER A 23 6.71 -3.13 -6.58
N GLU A 24 7.95 -3.49 -6.89
CA GLU A 24 8.30 -4.03 -8.21
C GLU A 24 7.66 -5.39 -8.48
N GLU A 25 7.48 -6.19 -7.46
CA GLU A 25 6.82 -7.49 -7.53
C GLU A 25 5.34 -7.35 -7.88
N LYS A 26 4.63 -6.49 -7.11
CA LYS A 26 3.18 -6.29 -7.27
C LYS A 26 2.82 -5.25 -8.33
N LYS A 27 3.80 -4.53 -8.91
CA LYS A 27 3.61 -3.44 -9.89
C LYS A 27 2.60 -2.38 -9.44
N ARG A 28 2.54 -2.11 -8.14
CA ARG A 28 1.63 -1.14 -7.52
C ARG A 28 2.22 -0.56 -6.24
N SER A 29 1.64 0.55 -5.79
CA SER A 29 1.99 1.13 -4.49
C SER A 29 1.41 0.28 -3.36
N VAL A 30 2.25 -0.07 -2.38
CA VAL A 30 1.88 -0.83 -1.18
C VAL A 30 2.21 -0.03 0.08
N ILE A 31 1.56 -0.37 1.19
CA ILE A 31 1.86 0.21 2.50
C ILE A 31 3.10 -0.45 3.09
N GLU A 32 4.02 0.38 3.57
CA GLU A 32 5.09 0.00 4.48
C GLU A 32 4.83 0.67 5.82
N MET A 33 4.72 -0.12 6.89
CA MET A 33 4.34 0.39 8.19
C MET A 33 5.52 1.06 8.90
N VAL A 34 5.26 2.16 9.60
CA VAL A 34 6.28 2.93 10.32
C VAL A 34 6.38 2.41 11.75
N LYS A 35 7.41 1.61 12.04
CA LYS A 35 7.65 1.08 13.39
C LYS A 35 7.98 2.20 14.36
N GLY A 36 7.29 2.21 15.49
CA GLY A 36 7.36 3.27 16.51
C GLY A 36 6.18 4.24 16.45
N LEU A 37 5.37 4.22 15.38
CA LEU A 37 4.14 4.99 15.24
C LEU A 37 2.90 4.10 15.14
N GLU A 38 2.84 3.09 16.00
CA GLU A 38 1.66 2.25 16.15
C GLU A 38 0.57 2.97 16.96
N LYS A 39 -0.67 2.62 16.69
CA LYS A 39 -1.84 3.07 17.44
C LYS A 39 -1.64 2.88 18.95
N ASN A 40 -2.09 3.84 19.73
CA ASN A 40 -1.96 3.91 21.19
C ASN A 40 -0.53 4.18 21.71
N LYS A 41 0.46 4.45 20.87
CA LYS A 41 1.77 4.95 21.34
C LYS A 41 1.60 6.32 22.00
N PRO A 42 2.21 6.53 23.18
CA PRO A 42 2.20 7.85 23.82
C PRO A 42 3.01 8.86 23.00
N LEU A 43 2.46 10.05 22.81
CA LEU A 43 3.13 11.16 22.14
C LEU A 43 4.02 11.97 23.12
N PRO A 44 5.18 12.55 22.70
CA PRO A 44 5.70 12.48 21.35
C PRO A 44 6.29 11.12 21.00
N ALA A 45 6.19 10.71 19.73
CA ALA A 45 6.68 9.43 19.25
C ALA A 45 7.52 9.60 17.98
N THR A 46 8.47 8.69 17.78
CA THR A 46 9.30 8.62 16.58
C THR A 46 9.25 7.22 16.02
N GLY A 47 9.04 7.12 14.73
CA GLY A 47 9.03 5.85 14.01
C GLY A 47 9.99 5.87 12.83
N ILE A 48 10.42 4.70 12.43
CA ILE A 48 11.32 4.47 11.30
C ILE A 48 10.73 3.45 10.36
N VAL A 49 11.08 3.56 9.10
CA VAL A 49 10.80 2.52 8.10
C VAL A 49 12.01 1.59 8.06
N GLU A 50 11.80 0.33 8.45
CA GLU A 50 12.87 -0.67 8.57
C GLU A 50 13.16 -1.41 7.26
N ARG A 51 13.15 -0.72 6.15
CA ARG A 51 13.38 -1.29 4.83
C ARG A 51 14.38 -0.45 4.05
N ASP A 52 15.19 -1.10 3.22
CA ASP A 52 16.05 -0.41 2.26
C ASP A 52 15.19 0.24 1.18
N LEU A 53 14.97 1.55 1.33
CA LEU A 53 14.22 2.35 0.38
C LEU A 53 15.16 3.02 -0.61
N LYS A 54 14.67 3.21 -1.84
CA LYS A 54 15.40 3.91 -2.89
C LYS A 54 14.54 5.01 -3.50
N THR A 55 15.19 6.07 -3.97
CA THR A 55 14.51 7.13 -4.71
C THR A 55 14.00 6.64 -6.04
N SER A 56 12.75 6.95 -6.37
CA SER A 56 12.14 6.64 -7.68
C SER A 56 12.63 7.55 -8.80
N ASN A 57 13.11 8.74 -8.45
CA ASN A 57 13.55 9.78 -9.38
C ASN A 57 14.85 10.40 -8.89
N GLN A 58 15.60 11.00 -9.80
CA GLN A 58 16.71 11.88 -9.45
C GLN A 58 16.22 13.21 -8.92
N LEU A 59 17.04 13.89 -8.09
CA LEU A 59 16.82 15.28 -7.68
C LEU A 59 18.06 16.11 -8.06
N ARG A 60 17.89 17.02 -9.01
CA ARG A 60 18.93 17.96 -9.43
C ARG A 60 18.80 19.27 -8.66
N PRO A 61 19.89 19.79 -8.08
CA PRO A 61 19.86 21.08 -7.37
C PRO A 61 19.25 22.20 -8.20
N GLY A 62 18.31 22.94 -7.61
CA GLY A 62 17.63 24.05 -8.25
C GLY A 62 16.61 23.68 -9.32
N VAL A 63 16.23 22.41 -9.46
CA VAL A 63 15.24 21.95 -10.45
C VAL A 63 13.93 21.58 -9.75
N ALA A 64 13.01 22.51 -9.63
CA ALA A 64 11.71 22.33 -8.96
C ALA A 64 10.83 21.24 -9.55
N SER A 65 11.03 20.88 -10.82
CA SER A 65 10.30 19.79 -11.48
C SER A 65 10.79 18.39 -11.10
N ASP A 66 11.98 18.27 -10.51
CA ASP A 66 12.47 17.01 -9.98
C ASP A 66 11.82 16.80 -8.60
N ILE A 67 10.99 15.78 -8.49
CA ILE A 67 10.11 15.58 -7.33
C ILE A 67 10.29 14.18 -6.78
N LEU A 68 10.46 14.08 -5.47
CA LEU A 68 10.31 12.86 -4.68
C LEU A 68 9.09 13.01 -3.78
N THR A 69 8.17 12.06 -3.85
CA THR A 69 6.96 12.06 -3.05
C THR A 69 6.96 10.87 -2.09
N VAL A 70 6.68 11.15 -0.81
CA VAL A 70 6.44 10.14 0.22
C VAL A 70 4.98 10.27 0.66
N PRO A 71 4.07 9.43 0.14
CA PRO A 71 2.67 9.45 0.55
C PRO A 71 2.53 8.77 1.91
N VAL A 72 1.80 9.43 2.83
CA VAL A 72 1.56 8.98 4.19
C VAL A 72 0.12 8.51 4.33
N TYR A 73 -0.06 7.38 4.99
CA TYR A 73 -1.34 6.72 5.21
C TYR A 73 -1.56 6.44 6.69
N GLN A 74 -2.84 6.27 7.05
CA GLN A 74 -3.22 5.81 8.39
C GLN A 74 -4.14 4.59 8.31
N THR A 75 -4.07 3.74 9.34
CA THR A 75 -4.88 2.52 9.44
C THR A 75 -5.13 2.14 10.90
N ASP A 76 -6.21 1.42 11.14
CA ASP A 76 -6.50 0.82 12.45
C ASP A 76 -5.75 -0.50 12.67
N ASP A 77 -5.33 -1.17 11.61
CA ASP A 77 -4.65 -2.47 11.68
C ASP A 77 -3.22 -2.36 11.15
N PHE A 78 -2.25 -2.62 12.03
CA PHE A 78 -0.82 -2.55 11.71
C PHE A 78 -0.37 -3.77 10.89
N THR A 79 -0.76 -4.97 11.33
CA THR A 79 -0.24 -6.22 10.77
C THR A 79 -0.86 -6.54 9.41
N GLU A 80 -2.17 -6.29 9.28
CA GLU A 80 -2.88 -6.56 8.03
C GLU A 80 -2.57 -5.56 6.91
N ALA A 81 -2.09 -4.35 7.25
CA ALA A 81 -1.79 -3.31 6.27
C ALA A 81 -0.43 -3.47 5.58
N GLU A 82 0.52 -4.12 6.23
CA GLU A 82 1.88 -4.30 5.71
C GLU A 82 1.90 -5.01 4.36
N GLY A 83 2.50 -4.38 3.35
CA GLY A 83 2.60 -4.92 1.99
C GLY A 83 1.31 -4.95 1.18
N LYS A 84 0.18 -4.43 1.72
CA LYS A 84 -1.10 -4.34 1.02
C LYS A 84 -1.18 -3.11 0.13
N PRO A 85 -2.10 -3.07 -0.86
CA PRO A 85 -2.27 -1.91 -1.73
C PRO A 85 -2.55 -0.64 -0.95
N ALA A 86 -1.81 0.41 -1.22
CA ALA A 86 -1.94 1.70 -0.53
C ALA A 86 -3.33 2.35 -0.73
N SER A 87 -3.98 2.10 -1.88
CA SER A 87 -5.33 2.58 -2.22
C SER A 87 -6.42 2.10 -1.25
N HIS A 88 -6.18 1.00 -0.53
CA HIS A 88 -7.14 0.41 0.41
C HIS A 88 -7.14 1.09 1.79
N TYR A 89 -6.24 2.06 2.02
CA TYR A 89 -6.06 2.71 3.30
C TYR A 89 -6.31 4.21 3.23
N GLU A 90 -6.49 4.83 4.39
CA GLU A 90 -6.77 6.26 4.44
C GLU A 90 -5.49 7.05 4.20
N TYR A 91 -5.49 7.79 3.09
CA TYR A 91 -4.42 8.71 2.74
C TYR A 91 -4.46 9.94 3.65
N VAL A 92 -3.32 10.32 4.20
CA VAL A 92 -3.17 11.49 5.07
C VAL A 92 -2.66 12.69 4.28
N ALA A 93 -1.48 12.56 3.68
CA ALA A 93 -0.84 13.63 2.91
C ALA A 93 0.35 13.12 2.11
N ASP A 94 0.77 13.89 1.12
CA ASP A 94 2.06 13.73 0.44
C ASP A 94 3.13 14.60 1.09
N VAL A 95 4.28 14.02 1.35
CA VAL A 95 5.49 14.75 1.65
C VAL A 95 6.28 14.88 0.35
N VAL A 96 6.34 16.10 -0.15
CA VAL A 96 6.98 16.40 -1.44
C VAL A 96 8.33 17.07 -1.19
N ILE A 97 9.39 16.49 -1.72
CA ILE A 97 10.74 17.04 -1.76
C ILE A 97 11.07 17.38 -3.21
N THR A 98 11.54 18.58 -3.44
CA THR A 98 11.88 19.07 -4.79
C THR A 98 13.38 19.27 -4.94
N GLY A 99 13.85 19.34 -6.19
CA GLY A 99 15.25 19.65 -6.48
C GLY A 99 15.71 21.00 -5.98
N ASP A 100 14.79 21.95 -5.72
CA ASP A 100 15.13 23.26 -5.11
C ASP A 100 15.57 23.15 -3.65
N GLU A 101 15.31 22.02 -3.02
CA GLU A 101 15.57 21.79 -1.59
C GLU A 101 16.85 20.97 -1.35
N VAL A 102 17.51 20.57 -2.43
CA VAL A 102 18.80 19.85 -2.36
C VAL A 102 19.92 20.72 -2.92
N ASP A 103 21.06 20.71 -2.24
CA ASP A 103 22.27 21.43 -2.68
C ASP A 103 23.19 20.55 -3.51
N THR A 104 22.96 19.23 -3.50
CA THR A 104 23.79 18.24 -4.18
C THR A 104 22.91 17.31 -5.00
N PHE A 105 23.40 16.87 -6.16
CA PHE A 105 22.70 15.93 -7.03
C PHE A 105 22.46 14.60 -6.33
N ILE A 106 21.20 14.16 -6.32
CA ILE A 106 20.77 12.86 -5.80
C ILE A 106 20.33 11.99 -6.99
N PRO A 107 21.09 10.96 -7.34
CA PRO A 107 20.72 10.04 -8.41
C PRO A 107 19.42 9.28 -8.11
N GLU A 108 18.73 8.86 -9.15
CA GLU A 108 17.70 7.83 -9.06
C GLU A 108 18.28 6.55 -8.43
N ASN A 109 17.45 5.78 -7.72
CA ASN A 109 17.86 4.59 -6.97
C ASN A 109 18.85 4.82 -5.82
N SER A 110 19.00 6.07 -5.35
CA SER A 110 19.76 6.38 -4.14
C SER A 110 19.08 5.82 -2.91
N LEU A 111 19.86 5.20 -2.01
CA LEU A 111 19.36 4.69 -0.74
C LEU A 111 18.92 5.84 0.18
N VAL A 112 17.75 5.68 0.81
CA VAL A 112 17.19 6.64 1.75
C VAL A 112 16.66 5.96 3.01
N ASN A 113 16.81 6.65 4.14
CA ASN A 113 16.14 6.31 5.39
C ASN A 113 15.01 7.31 5.64
N ILE A 114 13.83 6.81 6.01
CA ILE A 114 12.67 7.64 6.31
C ILE A 114 12.34 7.51 7.79
N THR A 115 12.30 8.66 8.47
CA THR A 115 11.91 8.78 9.88
C THR A 115 10.69 9.70 9.98
N LEU A 116 9.68 9.27 10.71
CA LEU A 116 8.50 10.06 11.01
C LEU A 116 8.49 10.40 12.51
N LYS A 117 8.17 11.64 12.83
CA LYS A 117 8.05 12.14 14.20
C LYS A 117 6.66 12.73 14.40
N ALA A 118 5.95 12.29 15.43
CA ALA A 118 4.70 12.89 15.87
C ALA A 118 4.93 13.60 17.19
N ASP A 119 4.58 14.87 17.27
CA ASP A 119 4.71 15.66 18.50
C ASP A 119 3.51 15.50 19.43
N SER A 120 3.54 16.20 20.59
CA SER A 120 2.46 16.15 21.57
C SER A 120 1.13 16.71 21.08
N SER A 121 1.13 17.45 19.96
CA SER A 121 -0.04 18.04 19.30
C SER A 121 -0.51 17.22 18.10
N GLU A 122 0.01 15.98 17.93
CA GLU A 122 -0.24 15.10 16.79
C GLU A 122 0.26 15.66 15.45
N GLN A 123 1.05 16.73 15.45
CA GLN A 123 1.68 17.23 14.25
C GLN A 123 2.81 16.29 13.83
N MET A 124 2.77 15.85 12.58
CA MET A 124 3.76 14.93 12.05
C MET A 124 4.80 15.65 11.20
N LYS A 125 6.06 15.21 11.34
CA LYS A 125 7.18 15.60 10.52
C LYS A 125 7.81 14.36 9.90
N VAL A 126 8.08 14.39 8.60
CA VAL A 126 8.84 13.35 7.89
C VAL A 126 10.25 13.87 7.64
N GLU A 127 11.23 13.07 7.95
CA GLU A 127 12.65 13.32 7.65
C GLU A 127 13.13 12.23 6.68
N VAL A 128 13.62 12.64 5.52
CA VAL A 128 14.22 11.78 4.51
C VAL A 128 15.72 12.02 4.52
N HIS A 129 16.48 10.98 4.89
CA HIS A 129 17.93 11.00 4.92
C HIS A 129 18.48 10.27 3.69
N PHE A 130 19.18 10.98 2.84
CA PHE A 130 19.86 10.47 1.65
C PHE A 130 21.26 10.00 2.03
N LEU A 131 21.46 8.68 2.06
CA LEU A 131 22.68 8.03 2.57
C LEU A 131 23.94 8.40 1.78
N ALA A 132 23.83 8.51 0.46
CA ALA A 132 24.97 8.76 -0.40
C ALA A 132 25.66 10.12 -0.14
N ASN A 133 24.88 11.13 0.26
CA ASN A 133 25.34 12.51 0.41
C ASN A 133 25.26 12.99 1.86
N ASP A 134 24.80 12.14 2.78
CA ASP A 134 24.59 12.46 4.21
C ASP A 134 23.69 13.72 4.42
N ILE A 135 22.67 13.86 3.58
CA ILE A 135 21.74 15.00 3.62
C ILE A 135 20.41 14.53 4.20
N THR A 136 19.85 15.32 5.14
CA THR A 136 18.50 15.08 5.68
C THR A 136 17.60 16.25 5.36
N ILE A 137 16.46 15.97 4.74
CA ILE A 137 15.40 16.95 4.47
C ILE A 137 14.20 16.62 5.33
N GLY A 138 13.75 17.58 6.13
CA GLY A 138 12.60 17.44 7.01
C GLY A 138 11.42 18.28 6.55
N LYS A 139 10.24 17.67 6.48
CA LYS A 139 8.98 18.33 6.13
C LYS A 139 7.89 18.04 7.17
N THR A 140 7.19 19.08 7.56
CA THR A 140 5.99 18.94 8.38
C THR A 140 4.82 18.55 7.49
N ILE A 141 4.05 17.54 7.91
CA ILE A 141 2.85 17.13 7.22
C ILE A 141 1.74 18.12 7.51
N ASP A 142 1.21 18.73 6.48
CA ASP A 142 0.04 19.59 6.60
C ASP A 142 -1.24 18.73 6.51
N THR A 143 -1.67 18.20 7.66
CA THR A 143 -2.92 17.46 7.78
C THR A 143 -4.16 18.35 7.61
N GLY A 144 -3.97 19.66 7.57
CA GLY A 144 -5.04 20.65 7.37
C GLY A 144 -5.47 20.84 5.92
N LYS A 145 -4.74 20.34 4.94
CA LYS A 145 -5.19 20.29 3.55
C LYS A 145 -6.37 19.31 3.47
N LYS A 146 -7.58 19.86 3.59
CA LYS A 146 -8.79 19.09 3.32
C LYS A 146 -8.71 18.58 1.89
N HIS A 147 -8.79 17.24 1.71
CA HIS A 147 -9.02 16.67 0.40
C HIS A 147 -10.16 17.42 -0.27
N THR A 148 -9.94 17.90 -1.47
CA THR A 148 -11.00 18.51 -2.24
C THR A 148 -12.06 17.45 -2.56
N ILE A 149 -13.29 17.87 -2.81
CA ILE A 149 -14.35 16.94 -3.27
C ILE A 149 -13.92 16.25 -4.57
N GLU A 150 -13.15 16.94 -5.40
CA GLU A 150 -12.60 16.41 -6.65
C GLU A 150 -11.60 15.29 -6.40
N ASP A 151 -10.67 15.46 -5.44
CA ASP A 151 -9.71 14.41 -5.06
C ASP A 151 -10.43 13.18 -4.51
N THR A 152 -11.46 13.36 -3.71
CA THR A 152 -12.27 12.27 -3.16
C THR A 152 -13.01 11.53 -4.27
N ASN A 153 -13.63 12.22 -5.23
CA ASN A 153 -14.31 11.61 -6.36
C ASN A 153 -13.33 10.82 -7.25
N ASN A 154 -12.13 11.36 -7.48
CA ASN A 154 -11.09 10.66 -8.25
C ASN A 154 -10.65 9.35 -7.56
N GLN A 155 -10.50 9.38 -6.22
CA GLN A 155 -10.20 8.17 -5.44
C GLN A 155 -11.34 7.15 -5.51
N ILE A 156 -12.58 7.58 -5.39
CA ILE A 156 -13.77 6.71 -5.51
C ILE A 156 -13.82 6.04 -6.89
N ASN A 157 -13.64 6.82 -7.97
CA ASN A 157 -13.69 6.28 -9.33
C ASN A 157 -12.56 5.26 -9.59
N LYS A 158 -11.35 5.53 -9.11
CA LYS A 158 -10.23 4.59 -9.18
C LYS A 158 -10.51 3.32 -8.37
N GLY A 159 -11.05 3.47 -7.16
CA GLY A 159 -11.40 2.34 -6.31
C GLY A 159 -12.49 1.46 -6.92
N PHE A 160 -13.50 2.03 -7.57
CA PHE A 160 -14.50 1.26 -8.31
C PHE A 160 -13.90 0.47 -9.48
N ALA A 161 -13.01 1.09 -10.26
CA ALA A 161 -12.33 0.41 -11.36
C ALA A 161 -11.42 -0.73 -10.86
N GLU A 162 -10.71 -0.51 -9.75
CA GLU A 162 -9.88 -1.53 -9.09
C GLU A 162 -10.74 -2.69 -8.57
N ALA A 163 -11.88 -2.41 -7.92
CA ALA A 163 -12.79 -3.43 -7.44
C ALA A 163 -13.38 -4.28 -8.57
N ASP A 164 -13.76 -3.67 -9.71
CA ASP A 164 -14.24 -4.40 -10.89
C ASP A 164 -13.18 -5.38 -11.40
N ALA A 165 -11.95 -4.92 -11.60
CA ALA A 165 -10.86 -5.74 -12.12
C ALA A 165 -10.51 -6.91 -11.19
N LEU A 166 -10.50 -6.68 -9.87
CA LEU A 166 -10.24 -7.73 -8.88
C LEU A 166 -11.39 -8.75 -8.83
N ILE A 167 -12.65 -8.31 -8.90
CA ILE A 167 -13.82 -9.21 -8.92
C ILE A 167 -13.80 -10.06 -10.19
N GLU A 168 -13.45 -9.50 -11.35
CA GLU A 168 -13.31 -10.24 -12.61
C GLU A 168 -12.24 -11.34 -12.49
N THR A 169 -11.07 -11.01 -11.93
CA THR A 169 -9.98 -11.97 -11.68
C THR A 169 -10.41 -13.11 -10.77
N LEU A 170 -11.16 -12.82 -9.70
CA LEU A 170 -11.70 -13.84 -8.79
C LEU A 170 -12.73 -14.74 -9.48
N GLU A 171 -13.60 -14.16 -10.31
CA GLU A 171 -14.60 -14.91 -11.08
C GLU A 171 -13.95 -15.85 -12.09
N GLU A 172 -12.95 -15.39 -12.84
CA GLU A 172 -12.13 -16.21 -13.74
C GLU A 172 -11.43 -17.37 -13.01
N SER A 173 -11.06 -17.14 -11.75
CA SER A 173 -10.50 -18.15 -10.86
C SER A 173 -11.55 -19.15 -10.31
N GLY A 174 -12.83 -18.97 -10.67
CA GLY A 174 -13.94 -19.86 -10.28
C GLY A 174 -14.52 -19.57 -8.90
N ILE A 175 -14.25 -18.40 -8.33
CA ILE A 175 -14.77 -18.00 -7.03
C ILE A 175 -16.15 -17.38 -7.18
N ASN A 176 -17.04 -17.70 -6.25
CA ASN A 176 -18.36 -17.05 -6.22
C ASN A 176 -18.24 -15.62 -5.72
N VAL A 177 -18.42 -14.65 -6.61
CA VAL A 177 -18.29 -13.20 -6.36
C VAL A 177 -19.64 -12.47 -6.31
N ASN A 178 -20.77 -13.18 -6.29
CA ASN A 178 -22.11 -12.58 -6.38
C ASN A 178 -22.35 -11.55 -5.26
N ASP A 179 -22.00 -11.89 -4.03
CA ASP A 179 -22.16 -10.98 -2.88
C ASP A 179 -21.32 -9.72 -3.03
N LEU A 180 -20.10 -9.83 -3.55
CA LEU A 180 -19.21 -8.69 -3.81
C LEU A 180 -19.77 -7.77 -4.90
N LYS A 181 -20.33 -8.36 -5.97
CA LYS A 181 -20.98 -7.61 -7.05
C LYS A 181 -22.20 -6.82 -6.53
N VAL A 182 -23.01 -7.43 -5.67
CA VAL A 182 -24.16 -6.76 -5.05
C VAL A 182 -23.71 -5.62 -4.14
N GLU A 183 -22.70 -5.85 -3.30
CA GLU A 183 -22.15 -4.82 -2.40
C GLU A 183 -21.55 -3.65 -3.20
N LEU A 184 -20.78 -3.94 -4.27
CA LEU A 184 -20.21 -2.92 -5.15
C LEU A 184 -21.30 -2.10 -5.88
N ALA A 185 -22.36 -2.74 -6.36
CA ALA A 185 -23.50 -2.07 -7.01
C ALA A 185 -24.25 -1.15 -6.03
N SER A 186 -24.43 -1.58 -4.77
CA SER A 186 -25.00 -0.75 -3.72
C SER A 186 -24.17 0.51 -3.46
N LEU A 187 -22.84 0.36 -3.33
CA LEU A 187 -21.93 1.48 -3.12
C LEU A 187 -21.94 2.49 -4.29
N ARG A 188 -22.12 2.03 -5.53
CA ARG A 188 -22.29 2.92 -6.69
C ARG A 188 -23.56 3.74 -6.59
N THR A 189 -24.66 3.10 -6.23
CA THR A 189 -25.94 3.77 -6.01
C THR A 189 -25.86 4.78 -4.87
N ASP A 190 -25.20 4.44 -3.77
CA ASP A 190 -24.96 5.35 -2.65
C ASP A 190 -24.08 6.53 -3.09
N ASN A 191 -23.04 6.26 -3.91
CA ASN A 191 -22.21 7.33 -4.46
C ASN A 191 -22.97 8.33 -5.34
N GLU A 192 -23.96 7.89 -6.09
CA GLU A 192 -24.79 8.76 -6.93
C GLU A 192 -25.72 9.63 -6.07
N ASN A 193 -26.24 9.10 -4.97
CA ASN A 193 -27.30 9.69 -4.18
C ASN A 193 -26.84 10.49 -2.96
N THR A 194 -25.57 10.34 -2.52
CA THR A 194 -25.06 10.99 -1.31
C THR A 194 -24.13 12.15 -1.59
N THR A 195 -24.15 13.15 -0.69
CA THR A 195 -23.13 14.21 -0.60
C THR A 195 -21.96 13.81 0.31
N GLU A 196 -22.10 12.74 1.08
CA GLU A 196 -21.10 12.25 2.04
C GLU A 196 -20.09 11.29 1.38
N LYS A 197 -19.37 11.78 0.39
CA LYS A 197 -18.41 11.00 -0.41
C LYS A 197 -17.34 10.29 0.42
N LYS A 198 -16.98 10.82 1.59
CA LYS A 198 -15.99 10.20 2.48
C LYS A 198 -16.46 8.86 3.04
N GLU A 199 -17.75 8.74 3.35
CA GLU A 199 -18.33 7.47 3.83
C GLU A 199 -18.33 6.42 2.72
N VAL A 200 -18.71 6.81 1.50
CA VAL A 200 -18.63 5.91 0.33
C VAL A 200 -17.20 5.44 0.11
N LEU A 201 -16.23 6.35 0.16
CA LEU A 201 -14.82 6.00 -0.01
C LEU A 201 -14.33 5.05 1.10
N LYS A 202 -14.78 5.24 2.34
CA LYS A 202 -14.46 4.34 3.45
C LYS A 202 -15.00 2.93 3.20
N HIS A 203 -16.29 2.81 2.88
CA HIS A 203 -16.90 1.51 2.58
C HIS A 203 -16.29 0.83 1.35
N LEU A 204 -15.93 1.61 0.33
CA LEU A 204 -15.24 1.08 -0.85
C LEU A 204 -13.86 0.50 -0.50
N ARG A 205 -13.09 1.16 0.37
CA ARG A 205 -11.82 0.64 0.87
C ARG A 205 -12.00 -0.63 1.71
N ASP A 206 -13.07 -0.69 2.52
CA ASP A 206 -13.42 -1.91 3.27
C ASP A 206 -13.73 -3.08 2.32
N LEU A 207 -14.47 -2.81 1.24
CA LEU A 207 -14.77 -3.80 0.21
C LEU A 207 -13.49 -4.27 -0.52
N LEU A 208 -12.61 -3.34 -0.92
CA LEU A 208 -11.34 -3.67 -1.57
C LEU A 208 -10.46 -4.57 -0.67
N ARG A 209 -10.36 -4.27 0.62
CA ARG A 209 -9.65 -5.14 1.59
C ARG A 209 -10.27 -6.53 1.71
N LYS A 210 -11.61 -6.61 1.66
CA LYS A 210 -12.33 -7.89 1.67
C LYS A 210 -12.05 -8.72 0.41
N ILE A 211 -12.01 -8.07 -0.75
CA ILE A 211 -11.68 -8.71 -2.04
C ILE A 211 -10.23 -9.22 -2.02
N GLU A 212 -9.28 -8.39 -1.58
CA GLU A 212 -7.85 -8.76 -1.50
C GLU A 212 -7.62 -9.97 -0.57
N LYS A 213 -8.31 -10.03 0.57
CA LYS A 213 -8.25 -11.22 1.47
C LYS A 213 -8.76 -12.50 0.80
N LEU A 214 -9.78 -12.39 -0.05
CA LEU A 214 -10.28 -13.52 -0.81
C LEU A 214 -9.29 -13.95 -1.89
N ASP A 215 -8.71 -13.02 -2.61
CA ASP A 215 -7.70 -13.28 -3.64
C ASP A 215 -6.48 -14.00 -3.05
N GLU A 216 -5.94 -13.51 -1.93
CA GLU A 216 -4.82 -14.16 -1.24
C GLU A 216 -5.16 -15.58 -0.74
N GLY A 217 -6.38 -15.79 -0.24
CA GLY A 217 -6.85 -17.11 0.20
C GLY A 217 -6.97 -18.11 -0.95
N THR A 218 -7.09 -17.64 -2.17
CA THR A 218 -7.28 -18.46 -3.38
C THR A 218 -6.04 -18.61 -4.25
N GLU A 219 -5.03 -17.79 -4.05
CA GLU A 219 -3.77 -17.82 -4.79
C GLU A 219 -3.11 -19.22 -4.68
N TRP A 220 -3.09 -19.80 -3.48
CA TRP A 220 -2.57 -21.15 -3.29
C TRP A 220 -3.35 -22.23 -4.05
N GLN A 221 -4.68 -22.12 -4.09
CA GLN A 221 -5.52 -23.06 -4.83
C GLN A 221 -5.30 -22.95 -6.34
N ARG A 222 -5.05 -21.74 -6.85
CA ARG A 222 -4.71 -21.49 -8.26
C ARG A 222 -3.36 -22.10 -8.60
N VAL A 223 -2.33 -21.86 -7.80
CA VAL A 223 -1.00 -22.45 -7.97
C VAL A 223 -1.03 -23.98 -7.90
N GLU A 224 -1.78 -24.55 -6.97
CA GLU A 224 -1.94 -26.00 -6.87
C GLU A 224 -2.60 -26.60 -8.12
N ARG A 225 -3.62 -25.94 -8.66
CA ARG A 225 -4.27 -26.38 -9.91
C ARG A 225 -3.33 -26.29 -11.10
N GLU A 226 -2.63 -25.18 -11.28
CA GLU A 226 -1.65 -24.99 -12.34
C GLU A 226 -0.52 -26.04 -12.28
N LEU A 227 -0.01 -26.32 -11.09
CA LEU A 227 0.97 -27.37 -10.88
C LEU A 227 0.42 -28.76 -11.26
N ARG A 228 -0.81 -29.08 -10.89
CA ARG A 228 -1.44 -30.36 -11.27
C ARG A 228 -1.57 -30.48 -12.79
N GLU A 229 -2.02 -29.43 -13.47
CA GLU A 229 -2.13 -29.40 -14.93
C GLU A 229 -0.76 -29.59 -15.62
N GLU A 230 0.32 -29.00 -15.08
CA GLU A 230 1.66 -29.20 -15.61
C GLU A 230 2.20 -30.61 -15.33
N PHE A 231 1.90 -31.19 -14.16
CA PHE A 231 2.23 -32.57 -13.86
C PHE A 231 1.52 -33.55 -14.81
N ASP A 232 0.22 -33.37 -15.06
CA ASP A 232 -0.55 -34.19 -15.99
C ASP A 232 0.01 -34.12 -17.43
N LYS A 233 0.48 -32.92 -17.86
CA LYS A 233 1.14 -32.75 -19.16
C LYS A 233 2.48 -33.48 -19.22
N LEU A 234 3.28 -33.44 -18.15
CA LEU A 234 4.56 -34.13 -18.06
C LEU A 234 4.37 -35.67 -18.04
N GLU A 235 3.36 -36.17 -17.31
CA GLU A 235 3.04 -37.58 -17.25
C GLU A 235 2.63 -38.10 -18.64
N LYS A 236 1.75 -37.40 -19.36
CA LYS A 236 1.37 -37.72 -20.73
C LYS A 236 2.57 -37.73 -21.69
N ALA A 237 3.45 -36.73 -21.60
CA ALA A 237 4.63 -36.67 -22.42
C ALA A 237 5.62 -37.81 -22.10
N GLN A 238 5.71 -38.24 -20.84
CA GLN A 238 6.52 -39.38 -20.43
C GLN A 238 5.96 -40.69 -20.96
N ASP A 239 4.65 -40.88 -20.93
CA ASP A 239 3.98 -42.04 -21.47
C ASP A 239 4.17 -42.15 -22.99
N GLU A 240 4.01 -41.03 -23.74
CA GLU A 240 4.26 -40.97 -25.18
C GLU A 240 5.72 -41.29 -25.52
N LEU A 241 6.70 -40.82 -24.75
CA LEU A 241 8.12 -41.12 -24.92
C LEU A 241 8.45 -42.58 -24.53
N GLY A 242 7.76 -43.10 -23.52
CA GLY A 242 7.89 -44.49 -23.07
C GLY A 242 7.41 -45.50 -24.12
N ASP A 243 6.27 -45.21 -24.76
CA ASP A 243 5.72 -46.05 -25.83
C ASP A 243 6.61 -46.05 -27.09
N ASP A 244 7.21 -44.90 -27.45
CA ASP A 244 8.12 -44.80 -28.60
C ASP A 244 9.41 -45.60 -28.41
N ASN A 245 9.90 -45.68 -27.19
CA ASN A 245 11.07 -46.52 -26.84
C ASN A 245 10.74 -48.03 -26.77
N SER A 246 9.56 -48.39 -26.33
CA SER A 246 9.11 -49.81 -26.28
C SER A 246 8.88 -50.38 -27.68
N SER A 247 8.38 -49.58 -28.60
CA SER A 247 8.13 -50.00 -29.99
C SER A 247 9.42 -50.25 -30.79
N LYS A 248 10.50 -49.53 -30.46
CA LYS A 248 11.82 -49.72 -31.12
C LYS A 248 12.61 -50.93 -30.63
N ILE A 249 12.32 -51.44 -29.45
CA ILE A 249 12.99 -52.65 -28.88
C ILE A 249 12.39 -53.95 -29.39
N VAL A 250 11.15 -53.97 -29.89
CA VAL A 250 10.48 -55.16 -30.40
C VAL A 250 10.80 -55.46 -31.87
N GLU A 251 11.42 -54.52 -32.63
CA GLU A 251 11.81 -54.68 -34.05
C GLU A 251 13.30 -55.08 -34.25
N GLN A 252 14.07 -55.37 -33.19
CA GLN A 252 15.38 -55.95 -33.25
C GLN A 252 15.40 -57.37 -32.68
#